data_bb6f30b77283b1b4b471d6f36f036396
#
_entry.id   bb6f30b77283b1b4b471d6f36f036396
#
_cell.length_a   1.000
_cell.length_b   1.000
_cell.length_c   1.000
_cell.angle_alpha   90.00
_cell.angle_beta   90.00
_cell.angle_gamma   90.00
#
_symmetry.space_group_name_H-M   'P 1'
#
loop_
_entity.id
_entity.type
_entity.pdbx_description
1 polymer ?
#
loop_
_entity_poly.entity_id
_entity_poly.type
_entity_poly.pdbx_seq_one_letter_code
_entity_poly.pdbx_strand_id
1 'polypeptide(L)'
;MKHSILVLLGSILLMNCTRPVRTLDLQGHRGARGLFTENSLLGFEKALEIPEVSTLELDLCVTADDQLIISHEPWLNEQICTINDTLKEGRTYSLYKMTYDSILQYDCGSKGHPDFPEQQLASINKPLLKELFSMIDEKGLRWPNFNIEIKSHRKGDHVYHPGPKKFAALVVETLNELNEAYPEADVLNKISIQSFDLRALREVRKTALQVKLCLLVENTADPAKQMDNLGFPVDIYSPSYELVTPELISWCHFRQIAVIPWTVNELDEMQELVDMGVDGLISDYPDRFNLLVY
;
A
#
# COMPACT_ATOMS: atom_id res chain seq x y z
N MET A 1 30.45 1.99 -76.50
CA MET A 1 30.23 2.67 -75.20
C MET A 1 28.98 2.09 -74.55
N LYS A 2 29.15 1.21 -73.56
CA LYS A 2 28.00 0.58 -72.84
C LYS A 2 27.85 1.32 -71.48
N HIS A 3 26.71 1.97 -71.26
CA HIS A 3 26.42 2.63 -70.00
C HIS A 3 25.73 1.63 -69.09
N SER A 4 26.38 1.25 -67.99
CA SER A 4 25.77 0.44 -66.91
C SER A 4 25.09 1.40 -65.91
N ILE A 5 23.77 1.24 -65.75
CA ILE A 5 22.97 1.93 -64.75
C ILE A 5 23.02 1.11 -63.48
N LEU A 6 23.62 1.67 -62.44
CA LEU A 6 23.66 1.08 -61.10
C LEU A 6 22.38 1.48 -60.35
N VAL A 7 21.48 0.54 -60.11
CA VAL A 7 20.27 0.77 -59.29
C VAL A 7 20.63 0.48 -57.83
N LEU A 8 20.66 1.56 -57.03
CA LEU A 8 20.82 1.44 -55.59
C LEU A 8 19.48 1.12 -54.97
N LEU A 9 19.28 -0.13 -54.52
CA LEU A 9 18.13 -0.51 -53.66
C LEU A 9 18.42 -0.02 -52.24
N GLY A 10 17.75 1.04 -51.81
CA GLY A 10 17.74 1.50 -50.45
C GLY A 10 16.82 0.58 -49.58
N SER A 11 17.40 -0.26 -48.75
CA SER A 11 16.66 -1.02 -47.75
C SER A 11 16.17 -0.10 -46.64
N ILE A 12 14.86 0.21 -46.59
CA ILE A 12 14.24 0.88 -45.48
C ILE A 12 14.12 -0.13 -44.33
N LEU A 13 15.00 -0.04 -43.35
CA LEU A 13 14.85 -0.72 -42.07
C LEU A 13 13.68 -0.06 -41.32
N LEU A 14 12.52 -0.70 -41.33
CA LEU A 14 11.45 -0.41 -40.40
C LEU A 14 11.91 -0.84 -39.01
N MET A 15 12.45 0.10 -38.22
CA MET A 15 12.62 -0.11 -36.79
C MET A 15 11.22 -0.25 -36.18
N ASN A 16 10.80 -1.49 -35.91
CA ASN A 16 9.69 -1.74 -35.02
C ASN A 16 10.11 -1.25 -33.64
N CYS A 17 9.71 -0.04 -33.29
CA CYS A 17 9.78 0.48 -31.93
C CYS A 17 8.70 -0.28 -31.13
N THR A 18 9.03 -1.48 -30.67
CA THR A 18 8.24 -2.11 -29.61
C THR A 18 8.46 -1.23 -28.36
N ARG A 19 7.43 -0.48 -27.96
CA ARG A 19 7.45 0.17 -26.64
C ARG A 19 7.74 -0.94 -25.63
N PRO A 20 8.70 -0.74 -24.70
CA PRO A 20 8.88 -1.68 -23.62
C PRO A 20 7.53 -1.86 -22.91
N VAL A 21 7.14 -3.12 -22.68
CA VAL A 21 5.94 -3.42 -21.89
C VAL A 21 6.14 -2.78 -20.53
N ARG A 22 5.32 -1.80 -20.22
CA ARG A 22 5.37 -1.09 -18.95
C ARG A 22 4.71 -2.00 -17.90
N THR A 23 5.41 -2.32 -16.84
CA THR A 23 4.84 -3.02 -15.69
C THR A 23 4.33 -1.97 -14.70
N LEU A 24 3.05 -2.02 -14.39
CA LEU A 24 2.44 -1.20 -13.35
C LEU A 24 2.45 -1.94 -12.01
N ASP A 25 2.70 -1.21 -10.92
CA ASP A 25 2.48 -1.71 -9.56
C ASP A 25 1.00 -1.50 -9.19
N LEU A 26 0.19 -2.54 -9.38
CA LEU A 26 -1.25 -2.51 -9.13
C LEU A 26 -1.53 -3.05 -7.73
N GLN A 27 -2.00 -2.16 -6.85
CA GLN A 27 -2.10 -2.41 -5.43
C GLN A 27 -3.55 -2.52 -4.97
N GLY A 28 -3.89 -3.62 -4.28
CA GLY A 28 -5.17 -3.79 -3.62
C GLY A 28 -5.19 -3.02 -2.28
N HIS A 29 -5.94 -1.91 -2.22
CA HIS A 29 -6.06 -1.03 -1.05
C HIS A 29 -6.71 -1.77 0.11
N ARG A 30 -5.97 -1.93 1.23
CA ARG A 30 -6.37 -2.74 2.39
C ARG A 30 -6.86 -4.14 2.00
N GLY A 31 -6.22 -4.73 0.98
CA GLY A 31 -6.63 -5.92 0.29
C GLY A 31 -7.52 -5.63 -0.92
N ALA A 32 -8.83 -5.70 -0.77
CA ALA A 32 -9.83 -5.36 -1.78
C ALA A 32 -11.06 -4.74 -1.09
N ARG A 33 -10.87 -3.57 -0.48
CA ARG A 33 -11.80 -2.91 0.42
C ARG A 33 -13.21 -2.72 -0.17
N GLY A 34 -13.30 -2.44 -1.45
CA GLY A 34 -14.60 -2.29 -2.13
C GLY A 34 -15.42 -3.57 -2.20
N LEU A 35 -14.76 -4.74 -2.14
CA LEU A 35 -15.36 -6.05 -2.35
C LEU A 35 -15.45 -6.91 -1.08
N PHE A 36 -14.50 -6.74 -0.16
CA PHE A 36 -14.35 -7.51 1.07
C PHE A 36 -14.00 -6.60 2.24
N THR A 37 -14.16 -7.11 3.47
CA THR A 37 -13.75 -6.37 4.67
C THR A 37 -12.29 -5.97 4.58
N GLU A 38 -12.05 -4.67 4.78
CA GLU A 38 -10.73 -4.06 4.74
C GLU A 38 -9.75 -4.65 5.78
N ASN A 39 -8.46 -4.66 5.44
CA ASN A 39 -7.40 -5.03 6.36
C ASN A 39 -7.66 -6.39 7.05
N SER A 40 -8.21 -7.35 6.30
CA SER A 40 -8.57 -8.68 6.77
C SER A 40 -7.86 -9.77 5.99
N LEU A 41 -7.61 -10.93 6.64
CA LEU A 41 -7.00 -12.07 5.95
C LEU A 41 -7.84 -12.51 4.75
N LEU A 42 -9.18 -12.49 4.87
CA LEU A 42 -10.08 -12.79 3.75
C LEU A 42 -9.89 -11.79 2.61
N GLY A 43 -9.88 -10.48 2.90
CA GLY A 43 -9.71 -9.44 1.88
C GLY A 43 -8.36 -9.56 1.15
N PHE A 44 -7.28 -9.87 1.87
CA PHE A 44 -5.96 -10.10 1.29
C PHE A 44 -5.91 -11.37 0.44
N GLU A 45 -6.47 -12.47 0.92
CA GLU A 45 -6.57 -13.71 0.15
C GLU A 45 -7.29 -13.47 -1.17
N LYS A 46 -8.45 -12.80 -1.12
CA LYS A 46 -9.26 -12.50 -2.30
C LYS A 46 -8.59 -11.52 -3.26
N ALA A 47 -7.86 -10.54 -2.76
CA ALA A 47 -7.03 -9.68 -3.60
C ALA A 47 -5.96 -10.48 -4.34
N LEU A 48 -5.33 -11.48 -3.71
CA LEU A 48 -4.32 -12.33 -4.34
C LEU A 48 -4.88 -13.30 -5.39
N GLU A 49 -6.20 -13.58 -5.39
CA GLU A 49 -6.87 -14.34 -6.45
C GLU A 49 -7.00 -13.52 -7.75
N ILE A 50 -6.83 -12.19 -7.70
CA ILE A 50 -6.83 -11.30 -8.87
C ILE A 50 -5.41 -11.28 -9.47
N PRO A 51 -5.23 -11.76 -10.72
CA PRO A 51 -3.87 -11.92 -11.30
C PRO A 51 -3.10 -10.60 -11.43
N GLU A 52 -3.80 -9.51 -11.69
CA GLU A 52 -3.23 -8.17 -11.92
C GLU A 52 -2.70 -7.52 -10.63
N VAL A 53 -3.20 -7.93 -9.46
CA VAL A 53 -2.72 -7.38 -8.18
C VAL A 53 -1.29 -7.83 -7.93
N SER A 54 -0.33 -6.92 -8.01
CA SER A 54 1.09 -7.17 -7.74
C SER A 54 1.46 -6.93 -6.27
N THR A 55 0.72 -6.05 -5.60
CA THR A 55 1.02 -5.56 -4.25
C THR A 55 -0.24 -5.57 -3.38
N LEU A 56 -0.10 -6.04 -2.15
CA LEU A 56 -1.08 -5.81 -1.09
C LEU A 56 -0.72 -4.52 -0.35
N GLU A 57 -1.63 -3.58 -0.33
CA GLU A 57 -1.53 -2.40 0.53
C GLU A 57 -2.26 -2.67 1.85
N LEU A 58 -1.67 -2.23 2.97
CA LEU A 58 -2.20 -2.44 4.32
C LEU A 58 -1.70 -1.38 5.32
N ASP A 59 -2.45 -1.24 6.41
CA ASP A 59 -2.19 -0.27 7.47
C ASP A 59 -1.77 -0.95 8.77
N LEU A 60 -0.74 -0.44 9.44
CA LEU A 60 -0.31 -0.95 10.74
C LEU A 60 -0.63 0.01 11.88
N CYS A 61 -1.18 -0.57 12.94
CA CYS A 61 -1.27 0.01 14.28
C CYS A 61 -0.49 -0.85 15.29
N VAL A 62 -0.37 -0.36 16.52
CA VAL A 62 0.32 -1.06 17.61
C VAL A 62 -0.65 -1.28 18.76
N THR A 63 -0.66 -2.48 19.32
CA THR A 63 -1.46 -2.84 20.51
C THR A 63 -0.75 -2.47 21.82
N ALA A 64 -1.44 -2.63 22.97
CA ALA A 64 -0.86 -2.37 24.29
C ALA A 64 0.29 -3.33 24.65
N ASP A 65 0.29 -4.52 24.07
CA ASP A 65 1.31 -5.56 24.21
C ASP A 65 2.30 -5.60 23.03
N ASP A 66 2.45 -4.42 22.37
CA ASP A 66 3.44 -4.18 21.31
C ASP A 66 3.31 -5.09 20.07
N GLN A 67 2.10 -5.65 19.80
CA GLN A 67 1.86 -6.39 18.56
C GLN A 67 1.55 -5.44 17.40
N LEU A 68 2.03 -5.77 16.20
CA LEU A 68 1.66 -5.06 14.97
C LEU A 68 0.35 -5.63 14.42
N ILE A 69 -0.73 -4.87 14.63
CA ILE A 69 -2.08 -5.20 14.17
C ILE A 69 -2.41 -4.47 12.88
N ILE A 70 -3.05 -5.17 11.95
CA ILE A 70 -3.47 -4.58 10.67
C ILE A 70 -4.82 -3.86 10.87
N SER A 71 -4.79 -2.54 10.80
CA SER A 71 -5.96 -1.67 10.98
C SER A 71 -5.69 -0.25 10.50
N HIS A 72 -6.65 0.35 9.79
CA HIS A 72 -6.55 1.75 9.37
C HIS A 72 -6.74 2.71 10.55
N GLU A 73 -7.84 2.58 11.30
CA GLU A 73 -8.02 3.37 12.49
C GLU A 73 -7.24 2.77 13.67
N PRO A 74 -6.59 3.60 14.50
CA PRO A 74 -5.94 3.14 15.72
C PRO A 74 -6.93 2.91 16.87
N TRP A 75 -8.20 2.64 16.54
CA TRP A 75 -9.28 2.24 17.45
C TRP A 75 -10.24 1.29 16.74
N LEU A 76 -11.09 0.61 17.52
CA LEU A 76 -12.21 -0.15 16.97
C LEU A 76 -13.22 0.83 16.39
N ASN A 77 -13.36 0.83 15.07
CA ASN A 77 -14.29 1.71 14.36
C ASN A 77 -15.71 1.15 14.47
N GLU A 78 -16.59 1.85 15.18
CA GLU A 78 -17.98 1.45 15.38
C GLU A 78 -18.81 1.34 14.10
N GLN A 79 -18.35 1.93 13.00
CA GLN A 79 -19.02 1.81 11.71
C GLN A 79 -18.88 0.39 11.13
N ILE A 80 -17.75 -0.28 11.38
CA ILE A 80 -17.43 -1.61 10.83
C ILE A 80 -17.28 -2.69 11.89
N CYS A 81 -17.00 -2.34 13.15
CA CYS A 81 -16.88 -3.29 14.25
C CYS A 81 -18.15 -3.36 15.07
N THR A 82 -18.51 -4.58 15.47
CA THR A 82 -19.62 -4.81 16.42
C THR A 82 -19.10 -4.66 17.84
N ILE A 83 -19.52 -3.59 18.51
CA ILE A 83 -19.17 -3.31 19.90
C ILE A 83 -20.42 -3.58 20.75
N ASN A 84 -20.47 -4.78 21.35
CA ASN A 84 -21.61 -5.25 22.17
C ASN A 84 -21.55 -4.75 23.62
N ASP A 85 -20.59 -3.92 23.93
CA ASP A 85 -20.42 -3.42 25.29
C ASP A 85 -21.47 -2.35 25.63
N THR A 86 -22.18 -2.56 26.74
CA THR A 86 -22.95 -1.52 27.44
C THR A 86 -22.06 -0.39 27.97
N LEU A 87 -20.86 -0.25 27.43
CA LEU A 87 -19.85 0.68 27.86
C LEU A 87 -20.16 2.09 27.32
N LYS A 88 -20.37 2.94 28.29
CA LYS A 88 -20.58 4.39 28.33
C LYS A 88 -20.18 5.13 27.04
N GLU A 89 -21.13 5.95 26.58
CA GLU A 89 -20.90 7.04 25.63
C GLU A 89 -19.54 7.74 25.86
N GLY A 90 -18.76 7.86 24.79
CA GLY A 90 -17.48 8.61 24.80
C GLY A 90 -16.23 7.76 25.09
N ARG A 91 -16.27 6.44 25.11
CA ARG A 91 -15.09 5.59 25.24
C ARG A 91 -14.49 5.30 23.87
N THR A 92 -13.31 5.80 23.63
CA THR A 92 -12.51 5.42 22.44
C THR A 92 -11.82 4.09 22.72
N TYR A 93 -12.14 3.05 21.95
CA TYR A 93 -11.49 1.73 22.01
C TYR A 93 -10.14 1.78 21.28
N SER A 94 -9.18 2.53 21.83
CA SER A 94 -7.85 2.67 21.25
C SER A 94 -7.12 1.33 21.27
N LEU A 95 -6.70 0.85 20.10
CA LEU A 95 -5.92 -0.38 19.94
C LEU A 95 -4.62 -0.32 20.76
N TYR A 96 -4.00 0.85 20.86
CA TYR A 96 -2.78 1.08 21.65
C TYR A 96 -3.00 0.94 23.18
N LYS A 97 -4.26 0.86 23.62
CA LYS A 97 -4.63 0.66 25.04
C LYS A 97 -5.23 -0.73 25.30
N MET A 98 -5.31 -1.58 24.28
CA MET A 98 -5.90 -2.92 24.35
C MET A 98 -4.83 -3.95 23.99
N THR A 99 -4.81 -5.08 24.73
CA THR A 99 -4.01 -6.24 24.32
C THR A 99 -4.64 -6.89 23.09
N TYR A 100 -3.86 -7.63 22.31
CA TYR A 100 -4.38 -8.32 21.12
C TYR A 100 -5.50 -9.29 21.50
N ASP A 101 -5.36 -10.07 22.57
CA ASP A 101 -6.40 -10.99 23.07
C ASP A 101 -7.72 -10.26 23.36
N SER A 102 -7.67 -9.02 23.86
CA SER A 102 -8.85 -8.21 24.09
C SER A 102 -9.49 -7.73 22.79
N ILE A 103 -8.69 -7.45 21.76
CA ILE A 103 -9.16 -7.01 20.45
C ILE A 103 -9.85 -8.15 19.70
N LEU A 104 -9.39 -9.38 19.86
CA LEU A 104 -10.00 -10.59 19.27
C LEU A 104 -11.44 -10.86 19.70
N GLN A 105 -11.96 -10.16 20.74
CA GLN A 105 -13.35 -10.28 21.17
C GLN A 105 -14.33 -9.51 20.26
N TYR A 106 -13.82 -8.72 19.31
CA TYR A 106 -14.64 -7.83 18.48
C TYR A 106 -14.66 -8.31 17.03
N ASP A 107 -15.88 -8.46 16.51
CA ASP A 107 -16.10 -8.73 15.09
C ASP A 107 -16.10 -7.42 14.31
N CYS A 108 -15.20 -7.30 13.35
CA CYS A 108 -15.04 -6.12 12.51
C CYS A 108 -15.34 -6.39 11.03
N GLY A 109 -16.20 -7.37 10.72
CA GLY A 109 -16.52 -7.73 9.34
C GLY A 109 -17.97 -8.04 9.06
N SER A 110 -18.74 -8.56 10.04
CA SER A 110 -20.16 -8.92 9.83
C SER A 110 -21.06 -7.70 9.62
N LYS A 111 -20.63 -6.51 10.07
CA LYS A 111 -21.43 -5.27 9.96
C LYS A 111 -21.35 -4.65 8.57
N GLY A 112 -20.25 -4.84 7.86
CA GLY A 112 -19.95 -4.18 6.60
C GLY A 112 -19.53 -2.72 6.76
N HIS A 113 -19.13 -2.11 5.67
CA HIS A 113 -18.72 -0.71 5.62
C HIS A 113 -19.80 0.13 4.93
N PRO A 114 -20.26 1.25 5.52
CA PRO A 114 -21.37 2.04 4.96
C PRO A 114 -21.08 2.60 3.55
N ASP A 115 -19.83 2.90 3.25
CA ASP A 115 -19.44 3.43 1.92
C ASP A 115 -19.19 2.32 0.88
N PHE A 116 -19.19 1.03 1.31
CA PHE A 116 -18.97 -0.14 0.43
C PHE A 116 -20.08 -1.18 0.64
N PRO A 117 -21.30 -0.87 0.23
CA PRO A 117 -22.47 -1.73 0.50
C PRO A 117 -22.43 -3.09 -0.23
N GLU A 118 -21.55 -3.24 -1.22
CA GLU A 118 -21.40 -4.47 -1.99
C GLU A 118 -20.38 -5.45 -1.39
N GLN A 119 -19.75 -5.10 -0.27
CA GLN A 119 -18.80 -5.99 0.41
C GLN A 119 -19.40 -7.32 0.75
N GLN A 120 -18.66 -8.39 0.49
CA GLN A 120 -18.98 -9.73 1.03
C GLN A 120 -18.65 -9.75 2.53
N LEU A 121 -19.69 -9.91 3.34
CA LEU A 121 -19.58 -9.86 4.79
C LEU A 121 -19.14 -11.20 5.37
N ALA A 122 -18.28 -11.16 6.38
CA ALA A 122 -17.85 -12.30 7.17
C ALA A 122 -17.55 -11.86 8.61
N SER A 123 -17.67 -12.78 9.57
CA SER A 123 -17.18 -12.52 10.92
C SER A 123 -15.65 -12.53 10.91
N ILE A 124 -15.04 -11.40 11.23
CA ILE A 124 -13.59 -11.16 11.08
C ILE A 124 -13.07 -10.43 12.31
N ASN A 125 -11.95 -10.93 12.84
CA ASN A 125 -11.13 -10.20 13.79
C ASN A 125 -10.02 -9.46 13.02
N LYS A 126 -9.52 -8.35 13.57
CA LYS A 126 -8.36 -7.65 13.02
C LYS A 126 -7.10 -8.52 13.17
N PRO A 127 -6.39 -8.85 12.08
CA PRO A 127 -5.25 -9.74 12.13
C PRO A 127 -3.96 -9.02 12.54
N LEU A 128 -2.97 -9.79 13.00
CA LEU A 128 -1.59 -9.35 13.10
C LEU A 128 -0.88 -9.41 11.73
N LEU A 129 0.16 -8.61 11.56
CA LEU A 129 1.02 -8.68 10.37
C LEU A 129 1.59 -10.09 10.16
N LYS A 130 2.02 -10.75 11.24
CA LYS A 130 2.56 -12.12 11.20
C LYS A 130 1.54 -13.14 10.69
N GLU A 131 0.26 -12.96 11.02
CA GLU A 131 -0.82 -13.87 10.59
C GLU A 131 -1.09 -13.76 9.08
N LEU A 132 -0.90 -12.58 8.48
CA LEU A 132 -0.99 -12.42 7.02
C LEU A 132 0.08 -13.25 6.30
N PHE A 133 1.33 -13.20 6.79
CA PHE A 133 2.43 -13.98 6.20
C PHE A 133 2.21 -15.48 6.39
N SER A 134 1.78 -15.91 7.60
CA SER A 134 1.43 -17.30 7.87
C SER A 134 0.32 -17.81 6.95
N MET A 135 -0.72 -17.02 6.75
CA MET A 135 -1.83 -17.38 5.85
C MET A 135 -1.38 -17.55 4.39
N ILE A 136 -0.50 -16.66 3.89
CA ILE A 136 0.03 -16.75 2.53
C ILE A 136 0.83 -18.05 2.35
N ASP A 137 1.71 -18.37 3.31
CA ASP A 137 2.54 -19.57 3.31
C ASP A 137 1.70 -20.85 3.43
N GLU A 138 0.86 -20.95 4.44
CA GLU A 138 0.02 -22.12 4.73
C GLU A 138 -0.92 -22.47 3.58
N LYS A 139 -1.42 -21.46 2.86
CA LYS A 139 -2.29 -21.65 1.70
C LYS A 139 -1.52 -21.86 0.39
N GLY A 140 -0.20 -21.72 0.41
CA GLY A 140 0.65 -21.82 -0.78
C GLY A 140 0.32 -20.74 -1.83
N LEU A 141 -0.07 -19.54 -1.39
CA LEU A 141 -0.39 -18.43 -2.27
C LEU A 141 0.91 -17.82 -2.83
N ARG A 142 0.79 -17.11 -3.96
CA ARG A 142 1.93 -16.35 -4.49
C ARG A 142 2.32 -15.25 -3.52
N TRP A 143 3.61 -15.08 -3.28
CA TRP A 143 4.14 -13.98 -2.49
C TRP A 143 4.03 -12.65 -3.26
N PRO A 144 3.17 -11.71 -2.82
CA PRO A 144 3.06 -10.39 -3.45
C PRO A 144 4.19 -9.46 -3.01
N ASN A 145 4.19 -8.24 -3.53
CA ASN A 145 4.79 -7.13 -2.82
C ASN A 145 3.83 -6.64 -1.73
N PHE A 146 4.38 -5.88 -0.77
CA PHE A 146 3.60 -5.29 0.32
C PHE A 146 3.91 -3.80 0.41
N ASN A 147 2.86 -2.99 0.46
CA ASN A 147 2.95 -1.56 0.75
C ASN A 147 2.32 -1.32 2.13
N ILE A 148 3.16 -1.06 3.13
CA ILE A 148 2.79 -1.09 4.54
C ILE A 148 2.78 0.32 5.11
N GLU A 149 1.61 0.83 5.51
CA GLU A 149 1.51 2.13 6.14
C GLU A 149 1.78 2.07 7.65
N ILE A 150 2.69 2.92 8.11
CA ILE A 150 2.83 3.23 9.53
C ILE A 150 1.84 4.34 9.88
N LYS A 151 0.74 3.96 10.56
CA LYS A 151 -0.34 4.88 10.97
C LYS A 151 0.10 5.71 12.17
N SER A 152 0.83 6.77 11.92
CA SER A 152 1.30 7.68 12.97
C SER A 152 1.08 9.14 12.61
N HIS A 153 0.88 9.96 13.62
CA HIS A 153 0.82 11.42 13.51
C HIS A 153 1.14 12.07 14.86
N ARG A 154 1.68 13.28 14.83
CA ARG A 154 2.18 13.97 16.03
C ARG A 154 1.19 14.05 17.19
N LYS A 155 -0.09 14.27 16.92
CA LYS A 155 -1.13 14.36 17.96
C LYS A 155 -1.53 13.01 18.56
N GLY A 156 -1.18 11.91 17.89
CA GLY A 156 -1.44 10.53 18.31
C GLY A 156 -0.35 9.93 19.16
N ASP A 157 0.83 10.56 19.24
CA ASP A 157 1.98 10.05 20.00
C ASP A 157 1.58 9.70 21.43
N HIS A 158 1.82 8.47 21.88
CA HIS A 158 1.51 7.92 23.21
C HIS A 158 0.01 7.90 23.57
N VAL A 159 -0.87 8.25 22.64
CA VAL A 159 -2.34 8.21 22.80
C VAL A 159 -2.92 7.06 21.99
N TYR A 160 -2.62 7.04 20.70
CA TYR A 160 -3.12 6.07 19.72
C TYR A 160 -2.03 5.15 19.16
N HIS A 161 -0.77 5.51 19.33
CA HIS A 161 0.40 4.74 18.88
C HIS A 161 1.62 5.15 19.72
N PRO A 162 2.71 4.35 19.75
CA PRO A 162 3.96 4.76 20.33
C PRO A 162 4.57 5.93 19.56
N GLY A 163 5.57 6.60 20.12
CA GLY A 163 6.35 7.57 19.36
C GLY A 163 7.02 6.93 18.14
N PRO A 164 7.32 7.71 17.08
CA PRO A 164 7.75 7.19 15.78
C PRO A 164 8.97 6.27 15.84
N LYS A 165 9.90 6.54 16.77
CA LYS A 165 11.10 5.69 16.96
C LYS A 165 10.73 4.27 17.42
N LYS A 166 9.82 4.13 18.41
CA LYS A 166 9.40 2.81 18.89
C LYS A 166 8.58 2.09 17.83
N PHE A 167 7.69 2.80 17.13
CA PHE A 167 6.87 2.21 16.07
C PHE A 167 7.75 1.65 14.95
N ALA A 168 8.68 2.47 14.43
CA ALA A 168 9.62 2.02 13.39
C ALA A 168 10.46 0.83 13.85
N ALA A 169 10.90 0.81 15.12
CA ALA A 169 11.69 -0.31 15.67
C ALA A 169 10.87 -1.61 15.65
N LEU A 170 9.61 -1.59 16.11
CA LEU A 170 8.73 -2.75 16.08
C LEU A 170 8.50 -3.27 14.66
N VAL A 171 8.27 -2.35 13.69
CA VAL A 171 8.10 -2.73 12.27
C VAL A 171 9.36 -3.40 11.75
N VAL A 172 10.53 -2.79 11.95
CA VAL A 172 11.81 -3.31 11.46
C VAL A 172 12.15 -4.67 12.08
N GLU A 173 11.95 -4.82 13.40
CA GLU A 173 12.14 -6.08 14.10
C GLU A 173 11.25 -7.18 13.51
N THR A 174 9.94 -6.92 13.38
CA THR A 174 9.00 -7.88 12.82
C THR A 174 9.33 -8.24 11.36
N LEU A 175 9.73 -7.27 10.53
CA LEU A 175 10.10 -7.54 9.14
C LEU A 175 11.36 -8.41 9.02
N ASN A 176 12.35 -8.22 9.91
CA ASN A 176 13.52 -9.09 9.96
C ASN A 176 13.15 -10.51 10.39
N GLU A 177 12.29 -10.68 11.41
CA GLU A 177 11.79 -11.99 11.81
C GLU A 177 11.05 -12.70 10.68
N LEU A 178 10.19 -11.97 9.94
CA LEU A 178 9.47 -12.51 8.78
C LEU A 178 10.39 -12.89 7.64
N ASN A 179 11.44 -12.10 7.37
CA ASN A 179 12.43 -12.41 6.36
C ASN A 179 13.27 -13.66 6.71
N GLU A 180 13.53 -13.88 8.00
CA GLU A 180 14.18 -15.10 8.48
C GLU A 180 13.24 -16.32 8.45
N ALA A 181 11.96 -16.13 8.77
CA ALA A 181 10.95 -17.19 8.78
C ALA A 181 10.55 -17.66 7.37
N TYR A 182 10.56 -16.76 6.38
CA TYR A 182 10.11 -17.02 5.00
C TYR A 182 11.20 -16.62 3.98
N PRO A 183 12.34 -17.32 3.93
CA PRO A 183 13.47 -16.92 3.09
C PRO A 183 13.16 -16.94 1.58
N GLU A 184 12.24 -17.83 1.14
CA GLU A 184 11.80 -17.91 -0.27
C GLU A 184 10.89 -16.73 -0.67
N ALA A 185 10.31 -16.05 0.30
CA ALA A 185 9.45 -14.89 0.05
C ALA A 185 10.24 -13.65 -0.34
N ASP A 186 11.54 -13.59 -0.01
CA ASP A 186 12.41 -12.41 -0.22
C ASP A 186 11.77 -11.12 0.34
N VAL A 187 11.31 -11.21 1.60
CA VAL A 187 10.40 -10.25 2.25
C VAL A 187 10.90 -8.82 2.12
N LEU A 188 12.17 -8.55 2.47
CA LEU A 188 12.69 -7.18 2.52
C LEU A 188 12.76 -6.52 1.15
N ASN A 189 12.98 -7.28 0.07
CA ASN A 189 12.99 -6.75 -1.30
C ASN A 189 11.57 -6.49 -1.84
N LYS A 190 10.55 -7.07 -1.21
CA LYS A 190 9.15 -6.93 -1.62
C LYS A 190 8.37 -5.89 -0.80
N ILE A 191 9.01 -5.23 0.17
CA ILE A 191 8.33 -4.27 1.04
C ILE A 191 8.63 -2.84 0.62
N SER A 192 7.57 -2.03 0.60
CA SER A 192 7.62 -0.59 0.75
C SER A 192 6.95 -0.17 2.05
N ILE A 193 7.57 0.77 2.77
CA ILE A 193 6.99 1.39 3.96
C ILE A 193 6.48 2.77 3.58
N GLN A 194 5.18 2.99 3.77
CA GLN A 194 4.55 4.27 3.51
C GLN A 194 4.12 4.98 4.79
N SER A 195 4.07 6.30 4.75
CA SER A 195 3.49 7.11 5.83
C SER A 195 3.26 8.56 5.39
N PHE A 196 2.25 9.21 5.96
CA PHE A 196 2.12 10.68 5.96
C PHE A 196 3.08 11.34 6.97
N ASP A 197 3.51 10.60 7.98
CA ASP A 197 4.39 11.10 9.03
C ASP A 197 5.87 10.98 8.62
N LEU A 198 6.45 12.09 8.19
CA LEU A 198 7.88 12.16 7.83
C LEU A 198 8.81 11.63 8.94
N ARG A 199 8.38 11.70 10.20
CA ARG A 199 9.16 11.22 11.35
C ARG A 199 9.27 9.70 11.32
N ALA A 200 8.18 8.99 10.95
CA ALA A 200 8.19 7.53 10.82
C ALA A 200 9.17 7.09 9.71
N LEU A 201 9.09 7.70 8.53
CA LEU A 201 10.00 7.40 7.42
C LEU A 201 11.48 7.67 7.78
N ARG A 202 11.77 8.77 8.53
CA ARG A 202 13.13 9.04 9.01
C ARG A 202 13.64 7.98 9.98
N GLU A 203 12.78 7.48 10.88
CA GLU A 203 13.20 6.45 11.82
C GLU A 203 13.45 5.12 11.11
N VAL A 204 12.61 4.73 10.14
CA VAL A 204 12.87 3.54 9.30
C VAL A 204 14.18 3.69 8.53
N ARG A 205 14.44 4.84 7.89
CA ARG A 205 15.69 5.08 7.15
C ARG A 205 16.95 4.92 8.02
N LYS A 206 16.88 5.27 9.31
CA LYS A 206 18.02 5.14 10.23
C LYS A 206 18.40 3.69 10.58
N THR A 207 17.48 2.75 10.38
CA THR A 207 17.72 1.35 10.74
C THR A 207 18.56 0.59 9.71
N ALA A 208 18.94 1.23 8.60
CA ALA A 208 19.62 0.61 7.47
C ALA A 208 18.85 -0.57 6.83
N LEU A 209 17.55 -0.70 7.11
CA LEU A 209 16.71 -1.69 6.49
C LEU A 209 16.60 -1.40 4.98
N GLN A 210 16.82 -2.43 4.16
CA GLN A 210 16.78 -2.31 2.70
C GLN A 210 15.35 -2.47 2.19
N VAL A 211 14.46 -1.54 2.59
CA VAL A 211 13.09 -1.46 2.07
C VAL A 211 12.89 -0.15 1.33
N LYS A 212 11.97 -0.15 0.38
CA LYS A 212 11.55 1.10 -0.29
C LYS A 212 10.79 1.98 0.69
N LEU A 213 10.97 3.30 0.57
CA LEU A 213 10.20 4.28 1.34
C LEU A 213 9.24 5.02 0.42
N CYS A 214 8.00 5.12 0.85
CA CYS A 214 6.91 5.74 0.13
C CYS A 214 6.36 6.93 0.95
N LEU A 215 6.31 8.11 0.35
CA LEU A 215 5.71 9.29 0.97
C LEU A 215 4.27 9.44 0.52
N LEU A 216 3.33 9.29 1.47
CA LEU A 216 1.92 9.60 1.25
C LEU A 216 1.66 11.11 1.30
N VAL A 217 0.87 11.61 0.37
CA VAL A 217 0.57 13.05 0.21
C VAL A 217 -0.91 13.27 -0.10
N GLU A 218 -1.54 14.15 0.68
CA GLU A 218 -2.94 14.57 0.49
C GLU A 218 -3.11 16.11 0.35
N ASN A 219 -2.01 16.83 0.10
CA ASN A 219 -2.03 18.27 0.05
C ASN A 219 -1.20 18.81 -1.12
N THR A 220 -1.42 20.06 -1.48
CA THR A 220 -0.76 20.74 -2.60
C THR A 220 0.64 21.29 -2.27
N ALA A 221 1.30 20.77 -1.22
CA ALA A 221 2.66 21.20 -0.89
C ALA A 221 3.64 20.82 -2.00
N ASP A 222 4.59 21.72 -2.26
CA ASP A 222 5.64 21.50 -3.24
C ASP A 222 6.43 20.21 -2.93
N PRO A 223 6.50 19.23 -3.85
CA PRO A 223 7.24 17.99 -3.65
C PRO A 223 8.70 18.19 -3.25
N ALA A 224 9.37 19.22 -3.81
CA ALA A 224 10.75 19.53 -3.44
C ALA A 224 10.87 19.91 -1.96
N LYS A 225 9.96 20.75 -1.45
CA LYS A 225 9.93 21.12 -0.03
C LYS A 225 9.63 19.93 0.88
N GLN A 226 8.80 18.99 0.42
CA GLN A 226 8.52 17.76 1.18
C GLN A 226 9.77 16.89 1.30
N MET A 227 10.53 16.73 0.20
CA MET A 227 11.81 16.00 0.22
C MET A 227 12.85 16.71 1.09
N ASP A 228 12.96 18.05 1.00
CA ASP A 228 13.85 18.83 1.86
C ASP A 228 13.48 18.64 3.35
N ASN A 229 12.19 18.70 3.66
CA ASN A 229 11.70 18.46 5.01
C ASN A 229 11.97 17.02 5.48
N LEU A 230 11.91 16.03 4.59
CA LEU A 230 12.24 14.64 4.92
C LEU A 230 13.75 14.45 5.13
N GLY A 231 14.58 15.16 4.37
CA GLY A 231 16.04 15.14 4.43
C GLY A 231 16.71 14.08 3.55
N PHE A 232 15.94 13.35 2.74
CA PHE A 232 16.39 12.38 1.74
C PHE A 232 15.28 12.14 0.70
N PRO A 233 15.61 11.69 -0.52
CA PRO A 233 14.61 11.28 -1.50
C PRO A 233 13.94 9.96 -1.08
N VAL A 234 12.65 9.82 -1.40
CA VAL A 234 11.91 8.55 -1.29
C VAL A 234 12.03 7.75 -2.59
N ASP A 235 11.70 6.47 -2.50
CA ASP A 235 11.62 5.60 -3.69
C ASP A 235 10.28 5.79 -4.42
N ILE A 236 9.21 6.09 -3.66
CA ILE A 236 7.84 6.25 -4.16
C ILE A 236 7.23 7.53 -3.59
N TYR A 237 6.64 8.34 -4.46
CA TYR A 237 5.77 9.45 -4.11
C TYR A 237 4.32 9.03 -4.38
N SER A 238 3.50 9.01 -3.35
CA SER A 238 2.14 8.46 -3.39
C SER A 238 1.11 9.53 -3.03
N PRO A 239 0.69 10.36 -4.00
CA PRO A 239 -0.27 11.44 -3.78
C PRO A 239 -1.71 10.93 -3.84
N SER A 240 -2.65 11.70 -3.23
CA SER A 240 -4.05 11.65 -3.66
C SER A 240 -4.11 11.79 -5.18
N TYR A 241 -4.91 10.96 -5.85
CA TYR A 241 -4.93 10.89 -7.32
C TYR A 241 -5.29 12.24 -7.98
N GLU A 242 -6.11 13.04 -7.31
CA GLU A 242 -6.51 14.39 -7.76
C GLU A 242 -5.33 15.39 -7.85
N LEU A 243 -4.20 15.08 -7.19
CA LEU A 243 -2.98 15.90 -7.20
C LEU A 243 -2.01 15.51 -8.33
N VAL A 244 -2.30 14.45 -9.06
CA VAL A 244 -1.42 13.96 -10.12
C VAL A 244 -1.52 14.88 -11.34
N THR A 245 -0.36 15.32 -11.83
CA THR A 245 -0.25 16.07 -13.08
C THR A 245 0.95 15.55 -13.89
N PRO A 246 0.98 15.76 -15.22
CA PRO A 246 2.13 15.40 -16.04
C PRO A 246 3.45 16.04 -15.56
N GLU A 247 3.38 17.26 -14.99
CA GLU A 247 4.54 17.96 -14.44
C GLU A 247 5.05 17.27 -13.18
N LEU A 248 4.15 16.83 -12.28
CA LEU A 248 4.49 16.07 -11.08
C LEU A 248 5.18 14.76 -11.45
N ILE A 249 4.60 14.00 -12.38
CA ILE A 249 5.17 12.74 -12.86
C ILE A 249 6.57 12.99 -13.44
N SER A 250 6.71 13.96 -14.33
CA SER A 250 8.00 14.31 -14.94
C SER A 250 9.04 14.73 -13.90
N TRP A 251 8.64 15.49 -12.88
CA TRP A 251 9.50 15.92 -11.78
C TRP A 251 9.99 14.73 -10.93
N CYS A 252 9.10 13.80 -10.63
CA CYS A 252 9.42 12.56 -9.90
C CYS A 252 10.34 11.65 -10.72
N HIS A 253 9.99 11.37 -11.97
CA HIS A 253 10.75 10.49 -12.85
C HIS A 253 12.17 11.00 -13.12
N PHE A 254 12.35 12.33 -13.29
CA PHE A 254 13.68 12.94 -13.42
C PHE A 254 14.58 12.62 -12.21
N ARG A 255 13.97 12.32 -11.05
CA ARG A 255 14.66 11.99 -9.79
C ARG A 255 14.64 10.50 -9.47
N GLN A 256 14.18 9.68 -10.41
CA GLN A 256 14.01 8.22 -10.22
C GLN A 256 13.06 7.86 -9.07
N ILE A 257 12.05 8.70 -8.84
CA ILE A 257 10.98 8.49 -7.86
C ILE A 257 9.75 7.98 -8.62
N ALA A 258 9.23 6.82 -8.23
CA ALA A 258 7.99 6.28 -8.79
C ALA A 258 6.77 7.08 -8.27
N VAL A 259 5.71 7.18 -9.10
CA VAL A 259 4.45 7.84 -8.75
C VAL A 259 3.34 6.81 -8.70
N ILE A 260 2.78 6.56 -7.51
CA ILE A 260 1.71 5.59 -7.28
C ILE A 260 0.59 6.27 -6.50
N PRO A 261 -0.44 6.81 -7.18
CA PRO A 261 -1.53 7.54 -6.55
C PRO A 261 -2.54 6.62 -5.84
N TRP A 262 -3.27 7.19 -4.87
CA TRP A 262 -4.35 6.60 -4.07
C TRP A 262 -5.52 7.57 -3.93
N THR A 263 -6.76 7.17 -3.62
CA THR A 263 -7.32 5.85 -3.91
C THR A 263 -8.14 6.00 -5.17
N VAL A 264 -7.79 5.26 -6.21
CA VAL A 264 -8.40 5.40 -7.54
C VAL A 264 -9.40 4.27 -7.74
N ASN A 265 -10.68 4.59 -7.85
CA ASN A 265 -11.74 3.58 -7.89
C ASN A 265 -12.46 3.52 -9.23
N GLU A 266 -12.61 4.62 -9.94
CA GLU A 266 -13.31 4.63 -11.24
C GLU A 266 -12.38 4.26 -12.39
N LEU A 267 -12.87 3.38 -13.29
CA LEU A 267 -12.05 2.85 -14.38
C LEU A 267 -11.50 3.93 -15.30
N ASP A 268 -12.32 4.95 -15.61
CA ASP A 268 -11.91 6.06 -16.48
C ASP A 268 -10.77 6.87 -15.83
N GLU A 269 -10.83 7.10 -14.52
CA GLU A 269 -9.76 7.77 -13.74
C GLU A 269 -8.48 6.92 -13.69
N MET A 270 -8.63 5.60 -13.50
CA MET A 270 -7.50 4.67 -13.55
C MET A 270 -6.79 4.73 -14.90
N GLN A 271 -7.56 4.67 -16.01
CA GLN A 271 -7.00 4.71 -17.36
C GLN A 271 -6.33 6.05 -17.67
N GLU A 272 -6.93 7.17 -17.26
CA GLU A 272 -6.34 8.51 -17.44
C GLU A 272 -4.99 8.62 -16.73
N LEU A 273 -4.87 8.15 -15.50
CA LEU A 273 -3.62 8.15 -14.75
C LEU A 273 -2.56 7.24 -15.40
N VAL A 274 -2.95 6.07 -15.88
CA VAL A 274 -2.06 5.17 -16.63
C VAL A 274 -1.54 5.84 -17.90
N ASP A 275 -2.41 6.52 -18.64
CA ASP A 275 -2.05 7.24 -19.86
C ASP A 275 -1.15 8.46 -19.57
N MET A 276 -1.34 9.13 -18.43
CA MET A 276 -0.45 10.20 -17.96
C MET A 276 0.93 9.70 -17.61
N GLY A 277 1.07 8.41 -17.25
CA GLY A 277 2.36 7.81 -17.02
C GLY A 277 2.72 7.47 -15.57
N VAL A 278 1.75 7.27 -14.67
CA VAL A 278 2.01 6.81 -13.29
C VAL A 278 2.61 5.39 -13.26
N ASP A 279 3.35 5.04 -12.22
CA ASP A 279 4.07 3.77 -12.11
C ASP A 279 3.23 2.66 -11.46
N GLY A 280 2.06 3.00 -10.94
CA GLY A 280 1.12 2.07 -10.33
C GLY A 280 -0.15 2.78 -9.88
N LEU A 281 -1.06 2.03 -9.28
CA LEU A 281 -2.34 2.52 -8.75
C LEU A 281 -2.67 1.78 -7.45
N ILE A 282 -3.29 2.49 -6.50
CA ILE A 282 -3.87 1.90 -5.28
C ILE A 282 -5.40 2.03 -5.39
N SER A 283 -6.14 0.90 -5.34
CA SER A 283 -7.59 0.86 -5.53
C SER A 283 -8.31 -0.02 -4.52
N ASP A 284 -9.52 0.41 -4.12
CA ASP A 284 -10.47 -0.40 -3.36
C ASP A 284 -11.11 -1.51 -4.23
N TYR A 285 -11.08 -1.34 -5.56
CA TYR A 285 -11.67 -2.26 -6.54
C TYR A 285 -10.61 -2.83 -7.48
N PRO A 286 -9.69 -3.67 -6.96
CA PRO A 286 -8.58 -4.22 -7.77
C PRO A 286 -9.05 -5.15 -8.89
N ASP A 287 -10.29 -5.65 -8.85
CA ASP A 287 -10.92 -6.41 -9.93
C ASP A 287 -11.08 -5.60 -11.22
N ARG A 288 -11.07 -4.25 -11.14
CA ARG A 288 -11.12 -3.35 -12.31
C ARG A 288 -9.80 -3.28 -13.08
N PHE A 289 -8.69 -3.72 -12.48
CA PHE A 289 -7.37 -3.66 -13.12
C PHE A 289 -7.26 -4.48 -14.41
N ASN A 290 -8.03 -5.57 -14.53
CA ASN A 290 -8.07 -6.41 -15.73
C ASN A 290 -8.65 -5.70 -16.97
N LEU A 291 -9.26 -4.53 -16.79
CA LEU A 291 -9.85 -3.72 -17.85
C LEU A 291 -8.90 -2.60 -18.34
N LEU A 292 -7.77 -2.41 -17.69
CA LEU A 292 -6.79 -1.38 -18.06
C LEU A 292 -6.02 -1.79 -19.32
N VAL A 293 -5.69 -0.79 -20.12
CA VAL A 293 -4.85 -0.92 -21.33
C VAL A 293 -3.55 -0.14 -21.13
N TYR A 294 -2.38 -0.81 -21.17
CA TYR A 294 -1.08 -0.17 -20.95
C TYR A 294 0.09 -0.90 -21.62
#